data_897bf69aeb15c548f951620e1a5c5356
#
_entry.id   897bf69aeb15c548f951620e1a5c5356
#
_cell.length_a   1.000
_cell.length_b   1.000
_cell.length_c   1.000
_cell.angle_alpha   90.00
_cell.angle_beta   90.00
_cell.angle_gamma   90.00
#
_symmetry.space_group_name_H-M   'P 1'
#
loop_
_entity.id
_entity.type
_entity.pdbx_description
1 polymer ?
#
loop_
_entity_poly.entity_id
_entity_poly.type
_entity_poly.pdbx_seq_one_letter_code
_entity_poly.pdbx_strand_id
1 'polypeptide(L)'
;ITAGLHEDELIILAARPGVGKTAFVLNIAQNIGKMTNENVAIFSLEMGAEQLVNRMLCAEGSIDANHLRTGQLEESEWQNLIIAMGSLSKANIYIDDTPGVKMAEIRAKCRRLAKEKDGIGLIVVDYLQLIEGSGQENRQQVVSAISRQLKKLAKELRVPVIALSQLSRGVEQRQDKRPVLSDIRESGSIEQDADIVAFLYRDDYYRDEPGEDGEDGGSQP
;
A
#
# COMPACT_ATOMS: atom_id res chain seq x y z
N ILE A 1 -4.98 16.14 -8.88
CA ILE A 1 -6.22 15.37 -9.10
C ILE A 1 -7.10 15.45 -7.84
N THR A 2 -6.55 15.24 -6.68
CA THR A 2 -7.22 15.45 -5.40
C THR A 2 -6.67 16.71 -4.74
N ALA A 3 -7.50 17.45 -4.02
CA ALA A 3 -7.04 18.62 -3.26
C ALA A 3 -6.27 18.25 -1.97
N GLY A 4 -5.64 17.09 -1.94
CA GLY A 4 -4.97 16.49 -0.79
C GLY A 4 -5.78 15.36 -0.15
N LEU A 5 -5.28 14.81 0.93
CA LEU A 5 -6.01 13.83 1.75
C LEU A 5 -6.92 14.58 2.73
N HIS A 6 -8.19 14.23 2.71
CA HIS A 6 -9.19 14.84 3.58
C HIS A 6 -9.54 13.92 4.74
N GLU A 7 -9.88 14.50 5.86
CA GLU A 7 -10.44 13.77 6.99
C GLU A 7 -11.70 12.99 6.55
N ASP A 8 -11.99 11.90 7.22
CA ASP A 8 -13.16 11.04 6.97
C ASP A 8 -13.13 10.25 5.65
N GLU A 9 -12.10 10.36 4.83
CA GLU A 9 -12.04 9.67 3.53
C GLU A 9 -11.47 8.27 3.63
N LEU A 10 -12.12 7.34 2.94
CA LEU A 10 -11.57 6.03 2.62
C LEU A 10 -11.07 6.04 1.17
N ILE A 11 -9.77 5.81 1.01
CA ILE A 11 -9.10 5.76 -0.28
C ILE A 11 -8.65 4.33 -0.52
N ILE A 12 -9.12 3.76 -1.63
CA ILE A 12 -8.67 2.43 -2.08
C ILE A 12 -7.61 2.63 -3.16
N LEU A 13 -6.44 2.09 -2.93
CA LEU A 13 -5.36 2.06 -3.90
C LEU A 13 -5.17 0.63 -4.39
N ALA A 14 -5.52 0.37 -5.64
CA ALA A 14 -5.48 -0.95 -6.24
C ALA A 14 -4.35 -1.10 -7.24
N ALA A 15 -3.66 -2.24 -7.20
CA ALA A 15 -2.58 -2.56 -8.13
C ALA A 15 -2.36 -4.07 -8.22
N ARG A 16 -1.74 -4.50 -9.31
CA ARG A 16 -1.18 -5.85 -9.42
C ARG A 16 0.10 -5.95 -8.55
N PRO A 17 0.45 -7.13 -8.05
CA PRO A 17 1.71 -7.35 -7.35
C PRO A 17 2.91 -6.90 -8.20
N GLY A 18 3.90 -6.28 -7.57
CA GLY A 18 5.13 -5.83 -8.24
C GLY A 18 5.06 -4.48 -8.95
N VAL A 19 3.91 -3.80 -8.96
CA VAL A 19 3.75 -2.48 -9.59
C VAL A 19 4.30 -1.34 -8.73
N GLY A 20 4.60 -1.60 -7.46
CA GLY A 20 5.16 -0.60 -6.54
C GLY A 20 4.13 0.13 -5.68
N LYS A 21 2.97 -0.50 -5.42
CA LYS A 21 1.92 0.09 -4.56
C LYS A 21 2.43 0.39 -3.15
N THR A 22 3.17 -0.55 -2.56
CA THR A 22 3.73 -0.39 -1.21
C THR A 22 4.73 0.75 -1.16
N ALA A 23 5.65 0.84 -2.12
CA ALA A 23 6.61 1.93 -2.21
C ALA A 23 5.93 3.30 -2.36
N PHE A 24 4.88 3.38 -3.18
CA PHE A 24 4.10 4.61 -3.37
C PHE A 24 3.45 5.08 -2.07
N VAL A 25 2.80 4.18 -1.35
CA VAL A 25 2.10 4.52 -0.09
C VAL A 25 3.09 4.81 1.03
N LEU A 26 4.21 4.11 1.10
CA LEU A 26 5.27 4.42 2.06
C LEU A 26 5.83 5.82 1.85
N ASN A 27 5.98 6.25 0.61
CA ASN A 27 6.43 7.59 0.30
C ASN A 27 5.43 8.65 0.81
N ILE A 28 4.13 8.42 0.61
CA ILE A 28 3.08 9.30 1.17
C ILE A 28 3.15 9.33 2.69
N ALA A 29 3.26 8.17 3.34
CA ALA A 29 3.31 8.05 4.80
C ALA A 29 4.54 8.76 5.39
N GLN A 30 5.71 8.59 4.79
CA GLN A 30 6.93 9.28 5.18
C GLN A 30 6.80 10.80 5.04
N ASN A 31 6.25 11.27 3.95
CA ASN A 31 6.05 12.70 3.71
C ASN A 31 5.11 13.31 4.74
N ILE A 32 4.00 12.67 5.04
CA ILE A 32 3.08 13.15 6.08
C ILE A 32 3.75 13.14 7.44
N GLY A 33 4.41 12.06 7.82
CA GLY A 33 5.08 11.96 9.12
C GLY A 33 6.20 12.99 9.32
N LYS A 34 6.89 13.37 8.25
CA LYS A 34 8.00 14.34 8.30
C LYS A 34 7.54 15.79 8.19
N MET A 35 6.59 16.06 7.28
CA MET A 35 6.20 17.44 6.96
C MET A 35 5.17 18.01 7.93
N THR A 36 4.26 17.18 8.45
CA THR A 36 3.16 17.64 9.29
C THR A 36 3.34 17.30 10.78
N ASN A 37 4.34 16.50 11.11
CA ASN A 37 4.56 15.97 12.45
C ASN A 37 3.34 15.17 13.00
N GLU A 38 2.44 14.74 12.15
CA GLU A 38 1.29 13.93 12.51
C GLU A 38 1.67 12.46 12.66
N ASN A 39 0.92 11.72 13.46
CA ASN A 39 1.12 10.30 13.64
C ASN A 39 0.55 9.53 12.46
N VAL A 40 1.30 8.57 11.95
CA VAL A 40 0.89 7.67 10.87
C VAL A 40 0.86 6.24 11.41
N ALA A 41 -0.27 5.57 11.27
CA ALA A 41 -0.43 4.16 11.61
C ALA A 41 -0.41 3.31 10.35
N ILE A 42 0.48 2.33 10.28
CA ILE A 42 0.60 1.39 9.16
C ILE A 42 0.34 -0.02 9.66
N PHE A 43 -0.68 -0.66 9.11
CA PHE A 43 -0.94 -2.08 9.29
C PHE A 43 -0.37 -2.85 8.10
N SER A 44 0.81 -3.43 8.30
CA SER A 44 1.53 -4.20 7.27
C SER A 44 1.24 -5.68 7.44
N LEU A 45 0.24 -6.18 6.72
CA LEU A 45 -0.27 -7.54 6.90
C LEU A 45 0.43 -8.56 6.00
N GLU A 46 1.08 -8.08 4.94
CA GLU A 46 1.85 -8.91 4.00
C GLU A 46 3.33 -8.96 4.38
N MET A 47 3.90 -7.84 4.78
CA MET A 47 5.33 -7.70 5.06
C MET A 47 5.57 -7.47 6.55
N GLY A 48 6.67 -8.02 7.07
CA GLY A 48 7.13 -7.71 8.41
C GLY A 48 7.58 -6.25 8.56
N ALA A 49 7.49 -5.72 9.77
CA ALA A 49 7.86 -4.33 10.07
C ALA A 49 9.33 -4.03 9.71
N GLU A 50 10.23 -4.98 9.94
CA GLU A 50 11.65 -4.82 9.61
C GLU A 50 11.88 -4.63 8.10
N GLN A 51 11.22 -5.44 7.27
CA GLN A 51 11.29 -5.29 5.81
C GLN A 51 10.74 -3.93 5.36
N LEU A 52 9.67 -3.48 5.99
CA LEU A 52 9.05 -2.21 5.68
C LEU A 52 9.97 -1.04 6.00
N VAL A 53 10.58 -1.05 7.19
CA VAL A 53 11.57 -0.05 7.61
C VAL A 53 12.78 -0.04 6.68
N ASN A 54 13.28 -1.20 6.28
CA ASN A 54 14.39 -1.28 5.33
C ASN A 54 14.04 -0.65 3.98
N ARG A 55 12.84 -0.85 3.49
CA ARG A 55 12.37 -0.17 2.26
C ARG A 55 12.29 1.34 2.42
N MET A 56 11.81 1.82 3.56
CA MET A 56 11.78 3.25 3.86
C MET A 56 13.19 3.85 3.88
N LEU A 57 14.13 3.18 4.54
CA LEU A 57 15.53 3.63 4.61
C LEU A 57 16.19 3.67 3.23
N CYS A 58 15.98 2.66 2.41
CA CYS A 58 16.51 2.62 1.04
C CYS A 58 15.94 3.75 0.18
N ALA A 59 14.64 4.01 0.28
CA ALA A 59 13.99 5.08 -0.46
C ALA A 59 14.47 6.47 0.01
N GLU A 60 14.58 6.68 1.31
CA GLU A 60 15.02 7.95 1.90
C GLU A 60 16.49 8.26 1.60
N GLY A 61 17.36 7.25 1.68
CA GLY A 61 18.80 7.38 1.48
C GLY A 61 19.29 7.13 0.07
N SER A 62 18.40 6.78 -0.87
CA SER A 62 18.78 6.34 -2.22
C SER A 62 19.79 5.18 -2.19
N ILE A 63 19.53 4.19 -1.37
CA ILE A 63 20.39 3.03 -1.13
C ILE A 63 19.86 1.84 -1.92
N ASP A 64 20.75 1.06 -2.53
CA ASP A 64 20.39 -0.20 -3.16
C ASP A 64 19.92 -1.22 -2.11
N ALA A 65 18.72 -1.78 -2.31
CA ALA A 65 18.11 -2.72 -1.37
C ALA A 65 18.94 -3.99 -1.19
N ASN A 66 19.62 -4.47 -2.23
CA ASN A 66 20.51 -5.63 -2.15
C ASN A 66 21.76 -5.33 -1.32
N HIS A 67 22.32 -4.14 -1.46
CA HIS A 67 23.47 -3.71 -0.66
C HIS A 67 23.11 -3.65 0.83
N LEU A 68 21.95 -3.13 1.17
CA LEU A 68 21.49 -3.12 2.56
C LEU A 68 21.23 -4.53 3.09
N ARG A 69 20.59 -5.40 2.31
CA ARG A 69 20.27 -6.77 2.70
C ARG A 69 21.50 -7.63 2.95
N THR A 70 22.53 -7.46 2.13
CA THR A 70 23.78 -8.24 2.23
C THR A 70 24.83 -7.59 3.14
N GLY A 71 24.59 -6.39 3.60
CA GLY A 71 25.56 -5.63 4.41
C GLY A 71 26.75 -5.07 3.61
N GLN A 72 26.70 -5.16 2.29
CA GLN A 72 27.76 -4.69 1.40
C GLN A 72 27.47 -3.28 0.90
N LEU A 73 27.46 -2.33 1.82
CA LEU A 73 27.24 -0.93 1.52
C LEU A 73 28.56 -0.24 1.14
N GLU A 74 28.51 0.61 0.11
CA GLU A 74 29.58 1.54 -0.18
C GLU A 74 29.66 2.64 0.91
N GLU A 75 30.79 3.31 1.00
CA GLU A 75 30.98 4.35 2.05
C GLU A 75 29.94 5.46 1.95
N SER A 76 29.63 5.91 0.73
CA SER A 76 28.56 6.89 0.49
C SER A 76 27.19 6.41 0.94
N GLU A 77 26.91 5.13 0.75
CA GLU A 77 25.66 4.51 1.18
C GLU A 77 25.56 4.41 2.71
N TRP A 78 26.67 4.14 3.40
CA TRP A 78 26.72 4.17 4.86
C TRP A 78 26.36 5.55 5.41
N GLN A 79 26.92 6.61 4.82
CA GLN A 79 26.59 7.98 5.22
C GLN A 79 25.12 8.30 4.94
N ASN A 80 24.60 7.91 3.78
CA ASN A 80 23.19 8.09 3.42
C ASN A 80 22.25 7.32 4.36
N LEU A 81 22.65 6.11 4.77
CA LEU A 81 21.89 5.30 5.74
C LEU A 81 21.78 6.00 7.09
N ILE A 82 22.86 6.53 7.61
CA ILE A 82 22.87 7.26 8.88
C ILE A 82 21.95 8.49 8.82
N ILE A 83 22.02 9.24 7.73
CA ILE A 83 21.16 10.41 7.52
C ILE A 83 19.69 9.99 7.41
N ALA A 84 19.39 8.92 6.67
CA ALA A 84 18.05 8.38 6.52
C ALA A 84 17.48 7.90 7.86
N MET A 85 18.26 7.20 8.66
CA MET A 85 17.85 6.76 10.00
C MET A 85 17.52 7.96 10.89
N GLY A 86 18.33 9.00 10.86
CA GLY A 86 18.08 10.24 11.60
C GLY A 86 16.81 10.95 11.15
N SER A 87 16.56 10.98 9.85
CA SER A 87 15.34 11.59 9.28
C SER A 87 14.09 10.80 9.66
N LEU A 88 14.11 9.48 9.54
CA LEU A 88 12.96 8.62 9.89
C LEU A 88 12.68 8.58 11.39
N SER A 89 13.69 8.69 12.23
CA SER A 89 13.50 8.72 13.68
C SER A 89 12.68 9.92 14.16
N LYS A 90 12.64 10.98 13.38
CA LYS A 90 11.83 12.17 13.65
C LYS A 90 10.39 12.05 13.16
N ALA A 91 10.10 11.11 12.27
CA ALA A 91 8.77 10.85 11.78
C ALA A 91 7.99 9.99 12.78
N ASN A 92 6.72 10.32 13.01
CA ASN A 92 5.86 9.60 13.94
C ASN A 92 5.12 8.47 13.19
N ILE A 93 5.84 7.42 12.81
CA ILE A 93 5.31 6.27 12.08
C ILE A 93 5.25 5.06 13.00
N TYR A 94 4.07 4.48 13.13
CA TYR A 94 3.78 3.30 13.95
C TYR A 94 3.39 2.16 13.02
N ILE A 95 4.13 1.07 13.07
CA ILE A 95 3.91 -0.10 12.21
C ILE A 95 3.43 -1.27 13.05
N ASP A 96 2.32 -1.86 12.64
CA ASP A 96 1.80 -3.10 13.20
C ASP A 96 1.80 -4.18 12.11
N ASP A 97 2.53 -5.26 12.33
CA ASP A 97 2.66 -6.38 11.41
C ASP A 97 2.06 -7.68 11.96
N THR A 98 1.15 -7.57 12.90
CA THR A 98 0.48 -8.73 13.49
C THR A 98 -0.25 -9.53 12.42
N PRO A 99 0.09 -10.81 12.20
CA PRO A 99 -0.61 -11.65 11.23
C PRO A 99 -2.00 -12.03 11.73
N GLY A 100 -2.91 -12.28 10.78
CA GLY A 100 -4.26 -12.74 11.11
C GLY A 100 -5.09 -11.72 11.88
N VAL A 101 -4.80 -10.44 11.71
CA VAL A 101 -5.50 -9.37 12.41
C VAL A 101 -6.94 -9.24 11.93
N LYS A 102 -7.85 -9.03 12.88
CA LYS A 102 -9.27 -8.75 12.61
C LYS A 102 -9.55 -7.26 12.67
N MET A 103 -10.62 -6.85 12.03
CA MET A 103 -11.00 -5.43 11.98
C MET A 103 -11.21 -4.82 13.37
N ALA A 104 -11.75 -5.59 14.31
CA ALA A 104 -11.91 -5.14 15.69
C ALA A 104 -10.59 -4.80 16.38
N GLU A 105 -9.52 -5.56 16.08
CA GLU A 105 -8.18 -5.31 16.60
C GLU A 105 -7.56 -4.06 15.99
N ILE A 106 -7.72 -3.87 14.69
CA ILE A 106 -7.28 -2.64 13.99
C ILE A 106 -7.94 -1.41 14.61
N ARG A 107 -9.25 -1.47 14.81
CA ARG A 107 -10.01 -0.38 15.43
C ARG A 107 -9.53 -0.08 16.84
N ALA A 108 -9.36 -1.10 17.66
CA ALA A 108 -8.89 -0.93 19.03
C ALA A 108 -7.49 -0.31 19.10
N LYS A 109 -6.57 -0.75 18.24
CA LYS A 109 -5.21 -0.21 18.16
C LYS A 109 -5.19 1.24 17.69
N CYS A 110 -6.00 1.58 16.68
CA CYS A 110 -6.12 2.97 16.20
C CYS A 110 -6.71 3.89 17.26
N ARG A 111 -7.75 3.46 17.96
CA ARG A 111 -8.35 4.25 19.06
C ARG A 111 -7.34 4.51 20.17
N ARG A 112 -6.59 3.49 20.55
CA ARG A 112 -5.55 3.61 21.58
C ARG A 112 -4.46 4.58 21.14
N LEU A 113 -3.96 4.43 19.92
CA LEU A 113 -2.91 5.30 19.38
C LEU A 113 -3.40 6.75 19.30
N ALA A 114 -4.62 6.98 18.84
CA ALA A 114 -5.21 8.31 18.77
C ALA A 114 -5.31 8.99 20.14
N LYS A 115 -5.64 8.21 21.17
CA LYS A 115 -5.73 8.70 22.54
C LYS A 115 -4.37 8.96 23.17
N GLU A 116 -3.43 8.02 23.01
CA GLU A 116 -2.10 8.11 23.64
C GLU A 116 -1.17 9.14 22.99
N LYS A 117 -1.33 9.37 21.69
CA LYS A 117 -0.47 10.21 20.86
C LYS A 117 -1.12 11.48 20.35
N ASP A 118 -2.28 11.84 20.89
CA ASP A 118 -3.02 13.06 20.56
C ASP A 118 -3.44 13.15 19.09
N GLY A 119 -3.95 12.04 18.56
CA GLY A 119 -4.52 11.95 17.22
C GLY A 119 -3.68 11.15 16.23
N ILE A 120 -4.27 10.87 15.08
CA ILE A 120 -3.65 10.18 13.95
C ILE A 120 -3.92 11.02 12.70
N GLY A 121 -2.90 11.23 11.86
CA GLY A 121 -3.02 11.96 10.60
C GLY A 121 -3.28 11.07 9.38
N LEU A 122 -2.92 9.79 9.44
CA LEU A 122 -3.14 8.83 8.37
C LEU A 122 -3.15 7.40 8.91
N ILE A 123 -4.05 6.58 8.40
CA ILE A 123 -4.07 5.13 8.61
C ILE A 123 -3.85 4.44 7.27
N VAL A 124 -2.92 3.50 7.22
CA VAL A 124 -2.61 2.68 6.03
C VAL A 124 -2.83 1.21 6.36
N VAL A 125 -3.52 0.49 5.48
CA VAL A 125 -3.69 -0.97 5.56
C VAL A 125 -3.14 -1.60 4.29
N ASP A 126 -2.15 -2.47 4.40
CA ASP A 126 -1.53 -3.16 3.27
C ASP A 126 -1.59 -4.69 3.45
N TYR A 127 -2.42 -5.33 2.74
CA TYR A 127 -3.58 -4.97 1.94
C TYR A 127 -4.87 -5.52 2.57
N LEU A 128 -6.01 -4.92 2.27
CA LEU A 128 -7.26 -5.17 2.99
C LEU A 128 -7.77 -6.62 2.94
N GLN A 129 -7.46 -7.37 1.87
CA GLN A 129 -7.88 -8.77 1.73
C GLN A 129 -7.19 -9.71 2.73
N LEU A 130 -6.14 -9.26 3.42
CA LEU A 130 -5.46 -10.03 4.48
C LEU A 130 -6.09 -9.90 5.86
N ILE A 131 -7.04 -8.98 6.03
CA ILE A 131 -7.80 -8.86 7.27
C ILE A 131 -8.70 -10.09 7.40
N GLU A 132 -8.68 -10.73 8.57
CA GLU A 132 -9.49 -11.92 8.82
C GLU A 132 -10.95 -11.57 9.10
N GLY A 133 -11.85 -12.42 8.58
CA GLY A 133 -13.27 -12.35 8.88
C GLY A 133 -13.63 -12.97 10.23
N SER A 134 -14.84 -12.72 10.68
CA SER A 134 -15.33 -13.15 11.99
C SER A 134 -16.02 -14.52 12.02
N GLY A 135 -16.05 -15.28 10.91
CA GLY A 135 -16.74 -16.58 10.87
C GLY A 135 -16.76 -17.26 9.52
N GLN A 136 -17.77 -18.11 9.26
CA GLN A 136 -17.94 -18.88 8.03
C GLN A 136 -18.56 -18.08 6.87
N GLU A 137 -18.27 -16.81 6.80
CA GLU A 137 -18.74 -15.95 5.73
C GLU A 137 -17.98 -16.22 4.43
N ASN A 138 -18.63 -16.02 3.28
CA ASN A 138 -17.91 -16.07 2.03
C ASN A 138 -16.98 -14.85 1.90
N ARG A 139 -15.95 -14.98 1.06
CA ARG A 139 -14.90 -13.96 0.93
C ARG A 139 -15.44 -12.59 0.53
N GLN A 140 -16.45 -12.54 -0.31
CA GLN A 140 -17.07 -11.30 -0.74
C GLN A 140 -17.75 -10.57 0.41
N GLN A 141 -18.45 -11.30 1.29
CA GLN A 141 -19.09 -10.74 2.48
C GLN A 141 -18.06 -10.20 3.47
N VAL A 142 -16.96 -10.92 3.65
CA VAL A 142 -15.84 -10.50 4.52
C VAL A 142 -15.25 -9.18 4.03
N VAL A 143 -14.90 -9.08 2.75
CA VAL A 143 -14.32 -7.86 2.17
C VAL A 143 -15.31 -6.70 2.23
N SER A 144 -16.59 -6.96 1.98
CA SER A 144 -17.65 -5.96 2.11
C SER A 144 -17.77 -5.40 3.52
N ALA A 145 -17.75 -6.26 4.52
CA ALA A 145 -17.78 -5.86 5.92
C ALA A 145 -16.55 -5.04 6.31
N ILE A 146 -15.37 -5.44 5.84
CA ILE A 146 -14.10 -4.75 6.11
C ILE A 146 -14.11 -3.34 5.51
N SER A 147 -14.49 -3.17 4.26
CA SER A 147 -14.52 -1.85 3.62
C SER A 147 -15.47 -0.89 4.32
N ARG A 148 -16.64 -1.38 4.75
CA ARG A 148 -17.60 -0.61 5.53
C ARG A 148 -17.04 -0.19 6.88
N GLN A 149 -16.35 -1.10 7.57
CA GLN A 149 -15.76 -0.81 8.87
C GLN A 149 -14.57 0.14 8.77
N LEU A 150 -13.78 0.07 7.69
CA LEU A 150 -12.71 1.03 7.43
C LEU A 150 -13.26 2.44 7.17
N LYS A 151 -14.37 2.54 6.44
CA LYS A 151 -15.05 3.83 6.26
C LYS A 151 -15.58 4.38 7.58
N LYS A 152 -16.19 3.56 8.43
CA LYS A 152 -16.64 3.95 9.76
C LYS A 152 -15.48 4.43 10.64
N LEU A 153 -14.32 3.75 10.57
CA LEU A 153 -13.13 4.12 11.31
C LEU A 153 -12.61 5.49 10.88
N ALA A 154 -12.56 5.74 9.57
CA ALA A 154 -12.18 7.04 9.02
C ALA A 154 -13.06 8.16 9.55
N LYS A 155 -14.37 7.96 9.59
CA LYS A 155 -15.33 8.94 10.13
C LYS A 155 -15.20 9.12 11.62
N GLU A 156 -15.06 8.03 12.38
CA GLU A 156 -14.97 8.07 13.83
C GLU A 156 -13.76 8.86 14.31
N LEU A 157 -12.60 8.57 13.75
CA LEU A 157 -11.33 9.21 14.13
C LEU A 157 -11.03 10.49 13.35
N ARG A 158 -11.85 10.83 12.37
CA ARG A 158 -11.63 11.97 11.46
C ARG A 158 -10.25 11.94 10.83
N VAL A 159 -9.90 10.82 10.22
CA VAL A 159 -8.60 10.57 9.63
C VAL A 159 -8.76 9.91 8.26
N PRO A 160 -7.94 10.28 7.27
CA PRO A 160 -7.92 9.55 6.02
C PRO A 160 -7.40 8.14 6.22
N VAL A 161 -8.04 7.16 5.59
CA VAL A 161 -7.63 5.76 5.57
C VAL A 161 -7.28 5.40 4.14
N ILE A 162 -6.05 4.93 3.91
CA ILE A 162 -5.61 4.34 2.65
C ILE A 162 -5.57 2.84 2.82
N ALA A 163 -6.44 2.12 2.13
CA ALA A 163 -6.42 0.67 2.09
C ALA A 163 -5.93 0.21 0.72
N LEU A 164 -4.85 -0.57 0.71
CA LEU A 164 -4.33 -1.16 -0.50
C LEU A 164 -5.16 -2.40 -0.85
N SER A 165 -5.39 -2.59 -2.14
CA SER A 165 -6.13 -3.72 -2.66
C SER A 165 -5.38 -4.37 -3.82
N GLN A 166 -5.44 -5.69 -3.90
CA GLN A 166 -4.91 -6.42 -5.04
C GLN A 166 -5.94 -6.47 -6.17
N LEU A 167 -5.46 -6.28 -7.40
CA LEU A 167 -6.24 -6.50 -8.60
C LEU A 167 -6.29 -7.99 -8.97
N SER A 168 -7.39 -8.39 -9.60
CA SER A 168 -7.56 -9.70 -10.20
C SER A 168 -6.53 -9.94 -11.32
N ARG A 169 -6.09 -11.20 -11.49
CA ARG A 169 -5.24 -11.61 -12.62
C ARG A 169 -5.92 -11.44 -13.98
N GLY A 170 -7.23 -11.32 -14.01
CA GLY A 170 -7.99 -11.12 -15.24
C GLY A 170 -7.60 -9.84 -16.01
N VAL A 171 -7.07 -8.83 -15.34
CA VAL A 171 -6.57 -7.63 -15.99
C VAL A 171 -5.41 -7.91 -16.95
N GLU A 172 -4.57 -8.90 -16.65
CA GLU A 172 -3.43 -9.30 -17.49
C GLU A 172 -3.83 -10.06 -18.75
N GLN A 173 -5.05 -10.62 -18.77
CA GLN A 173 -5.57 -11.40 -19.88
C GLN A 173 -6.30 -10.54 -20.93
N ARG A 174 -6.56 -9.28 -20.65
CA ARG A 174 -7.22 -8.36 -21.58
C ARG A 174 -6.21 -7.71 -22.52
N GLN A 175 -6.69 -7.32 -23.71
CA GLN A 175 -5.89 -6.51 -24.64
C GLN A 175 -5.54 -5.15 -24.06
N ASP A 176 -6.50 -4.47 -23.48
CA ASP A 176 -6.25 -3.25 -22.70
C ASP A 176 -6.06 -3.63 -21.24
N LYS A 177 -4.82 -3.59 -20.79
CA LYS A 177 -4.41 -3.95 -19.43
C LYS A 177 -4.60 -2.82 -18.42
N ARG A 178 -5.24 -1.73 -18.79
CA ARG A 178 -5.59 -0.66 -17.86
C ARG A 178 -6.64 -1.16 -16.87
N PRO A 179 -6.40 -0.95 -15.57
CA PRO A 179 -7.35 -1.39 -14.55
C PRO A 179 -8.69 -0.66 -14.62
N VAL A 180 -9.75 -1.41 -14.32
CA VAL A 180 -11.11 -0.88 -14.12
C VAL A 180 -11.64 -1.37 -12.77
N LEU A 181 -12.70 -0.74 -12.27
CA LEU A 181 -13.26 -1.06 -10.94
C LEU A 181 -13.58 -2.55 -10.75
N SER A 182 -14.09 -3.21 -11.77
CA SER A 182 -14.41 -4.66 -11.71
C SER A 182 -13.18 -5.56 -11.54
N ASP A 183 -11.98 -5.06 -11.76
CA ASP A 183 -10.73 -5.79 -11.55
C ASP A 183 -10.34 -5.90 -10.08
N ILE A 184 -10.93 -5.09 -9.20
CA ILE A 184 -10.74 -5.24 -7.77
C ILE A 184 -11.47 -6.51 -7.33
N ARG A 185 -10.74 -7.44 -6.74
CA ARG A 185 -11.32 -8.67 -6.22
C ARG A 185 -12.41 -8.37 -5.21
N GLU A 186 -13.58 -9.00 -5.41
CA GLU A 186 -14.69 -8.94 -4.46
C GLU A 186 -15.22 -7.51 -4.24
N SER A 187 -15.24 -6.71 -5.32
CA SER A 187 -15.38 -5.25 -5.30
C SER A 187 -16.79 -4.71 -5.07
N GLY A 188 -17.82 -5.54 -5.05
CA GLY A 188 -19.22 -5.06 -5.12
C GLY A 188 -19.62 -4.01 -4.09
N SER A 189 -18.99 -4.01 -2.91
CA SER A 189 -19.27 -3.02 -1.87
C SER A 189 -18.15 -2.01 -1.65
N ILE A 190 -16.93 -2.30 -2.13
CA ILE A 190 -15.81 -1.35 -2.02
C ILE A 190 -16.14 -0.05 -2.73
N GLU A 191 -16.78 -0.12 -3.88
CA GLU A 191 -17.24 1.05 -4.64
C GLU A 191 -18.22 1.93 -3.86
N GLN A 192 -19.05 1.33 -3.00
CA GLN A 192 -20.05 2.06 -2.22
C GLN A 192 -19.43 2.77 -1.01
N ASP A 193 -18.41 2.17 -0.41
CA ASP A 193 -17.80 2.68 0.82
C ASP A 193 -16.62 3.62 0.55
N ALA A 194 -15.89 3.43 -0.53
CA ALA A 194 -14.74 4.23 -0.89
C ALA A 194 -15.13 5.62 -1.42
N ASP A 195 -14.47 6.65 -0.93
CA ASP A 195 -14.60 8.01 -1.46
C ASP A 195 -13.74 8.19 -2.72
N ILE A 196 -12.58 7.55 -2.75
CA ILE A 196 -11.65 7.58 -3.87
C ILE A 196 -11.17 6.16 -4.14
N VAL A 197 -11.17 5.77 -5.41
CA VAL A 197 -10.52 4.55 -5.89
C VAL A 197 -9.45 4.96 -6.89
N ALA A 198 -8.20 4.66 -6.58
CA ALA A 198 -7.06 4.94 -7.43
C ALA A 198 -6.39 3.64 -7.88
N PHE A 199 -5.87 3.64 -9.09
CA PHE A 199 -5.17 2.51 -9.66
C PHE A 199 -3.72 2.88 -9.96
N LEU A 200 -2.79 2.04 -9.54
CA LEU A 200 -1.42 2.09 -10.00
C LEU A 200 -1.24 1.17 -11.19
N TYR A 201 -0.75 1.73 -12.26
CA TYR A 201 -0.50 1.03 -13.51
C TYR A 201 0.85 1.44 -14.08
N ARG A 202 1.58 0.47 -14.61
CA ARG A 202 2.87 0.69 -15.29
C ARG A 202 2.82 0.10 -16.68
N ASP A 203 2.85 0.96 -17.70
CA ASP A 203 2.91 0.53 -19.10
C ASP A 203 4.15 -0.33 -19.38
N ASP A 204 5.28 0.02 -18.76
CA ASP A 204 6.55 -0.67 -18.96
C ASP A 204 6.54 -2.13 -18.51
N TYR A 205 5.67 -2.45 -17.54
CA TYR A 205 5.53 -3.80 -17.01
C TYR A 205 5.03 -4.80 -18.07
N TYR A 206 4.35 -4.32 -19.11
CA TYR A 206 3.72 -5.13 -20.15
C TYR A 206 4.38 -4.97 -21.52
N ARG A 207 5.46 -4.16 -21.64
CA ARG A 207 6.16 -3.91 -22.91
C ARG A 207 7.30 -4.88 -23.22
N ASP A 208 7.72 -5.71 -22.26
CA ASP A 208 8.88 -6.61 -22.39
C ASP A 208 8.54 -8.02 -22.87
N GLU A 209 7.38 -8.23 -23.52
CA GLU A 209 7.21 -9.41 -24.36
C GLU A 209 7.74 -9.04 -25.76
N PRO A 210 8.91 -9.60 -26.19
CA PRO A 210 9.32 -9.47 -27.58
C PRO A 210 8.23 -10.11 -28.43
N GLY A 211 7.59 -9.31 -29.27
CA GLY A 211 6.72 -9.84 -30.28
C GLY A 211 7.49 -10.89 -31.07
N GLU A 212 6.96 -12.09 -31.18
CA GLU A 212 7.36 -13.04 -32.21
C GLU A 212 7.04 -12.40 -33.56
N ASP A 213 7.92 -11.52 -34.00
CA ASP A 213 7.96 -11.15 -35.41
C ASP A 213 8.47 -12.37 -36.14
N GLY A 214 7.54 -13.09 -36.75
CA GLY A 214 7.81 -14.19 -37.61
C GLY A 214 8.80 -13.79 -38.68
N GLU A 215 9.96 -14.44 -38.70
CA GLU A 215 10.79 -14.55 -39.86
C GLU A 215 9.96 -15.16 -40.98
N ASP A 216 9.49 -14.33 -41.87
CA ASP A 216 9.10 -14.80 -43.19
C ASP A 216 10.33 -14.78 -44.10
N GLY A 217 10.98 -15.92 -44.14
CA GLY A 217 12.05 -16.22 -45.06
C GLY A 217 11.56 -16.32 -46.48
N GLY A 218 11.62 -15.23 -47.22
CA GLY A 218 11.47 -15.22 -48.67
C GLY A 218 12.78 -15.48 -49.37
N SER A 219 13.15 -16.72 -49.57
CA SER A 219 14.13 -17.11 -50.56
C SER A 219 13.47 -17.13 -51.94
N GLN A 220 14.13 -16.56 -52.92
CA GLN A 220 13.92 -16.93 -54.30
C GLN A 220 14.78 -16.27 -55.31
N PRO A 221 14.86 -16.86 -56.48
CA PRO A 221 15.78 -17.91 -56.91
C PRO A 221 17.03 -17.33 -57.58
#